data_ae36d9b61c2d01ceda2ad39efbf981c1
#
_entry.id   ae36d9b61c2d01ceda2ad39efbf981c1
#
_cell.length_a   1.000
_cell.length_b   1.000
_cell.length_c   1.000
_cell.angle_alpha   90.00
_cell.angle_beta   90.00
_cell.angle_gamma   90.00
#
_symmetry.space_group_name_H-M   'P 1'
#
loop_
_entity.id
_entity.type
_entity.pdbx_description
1 polymer ?
#
loop_
_entity_poly.entity_id
_entity_poly.type
_entity_poly.pdbx_seq_one_letter_code
_entity_poly.pdbx_strand_id
1 'polypeptide(L)'
;MTQAQTPTTLLDVNGIEVIYNHVILVLKGVSLKVPRGGIVALLGGNGAGKTTTLRAISNLLKSERGDVTKGYIEYAGERIEKLTPYDLVGRGVVQVMEGRHCFAHLSIEENLLTGAYARKAGRGDVSAALDKVYAYFPRLKTRRASQAGYTSGGEQQM
;
A
#
# COMPACT_ATOMS: atom_id res chain seq x y z
N MET A 1 38.18 -0.41 -8.89
CA MET A 1 37.17 0.66 -8.86
C MET A 1 35.82 -0.01 -9.10
N THR A 2 35.09 -0.27 -8.04
CA THR A 2 33.75 -0.90 -8.12
C THR A 2 32.77 0.17 -8.62
N GLN A 3 32.29 0.01 -9.84
CA GLN A 3 31.20 0.86 -10.34
C GLN A 3 29.99 0.63 -9.43
N ALA A 4 29.60 1.64 -8.67
CA ALA A 4 28.34 1.65 -7.96
C ALA A 4 27.21 1.59 -9.02
N GLN A 5 26.57 0.42 -9.15
CA GLN A 5 25.39 0.27 -9.99
C GLN A 5 24.34 1.22 -9.45
N THR A 6 23.89 2.18 -10.27
CA THR A 6 22.78 3.05 -9.95
C THR A 6 21.58 2.16 -9.62
N PRO A 7 20.97 2.27 -8.41
CA PRO A 7 19.87 1.39 -8.05
C PRO A 7 18.72 1.56 -9.05
N THR A 8 18.26 0.44 -9.59
CA THR A 8 17.17 0.42 -10.58
C THR A 8 15.90 0.99 -9.90
N THR A 9 15.30 2.00 -10.50
CA THR A 9 14.04 2.58 -9.99
C THR A 9 12.94 1.52 -10.02
N LEU A 10 12.27 1.31 -8.89
CA LEU A 10 11.14 0.40 -8.77
C LEU A 10 9.81 1.12 -9.02
N LEU A 11 9.65 2.32 -8.44
CA LEU A 11 8.48 3.17 -8.64
C LEU A 11 8.96 4.54 -9.12
N ASP A 12 8.40 5.01 -10.22
CA ASP A 12 8.60 6.36 -10.76
C ASP A 12 7.25 7.08 -10.87
N VAL A 13 7.08 8.10 -10.07
CA VAL A 13 5.95 9.04 -10.15
C VAL A 13 6.49 10.30 -10.78
N ASN A 14 5.93 10.74 -11.89
CA ASN A 14 6.46 11.87 -12.64
C ASN A 14 5.37 12.90 -12.98
N GLY A 15 5.50 14.07 -12.40
CA GLY A 15 4.68 15.25 -12.72
C GLY A 15 3.17 15.04 -12.55
N ILE A 16 2.73 14.19 -11.62
CA ILE A 16 1.30 13.89 -11.50
C ILE A 16 0.50 15.08 -11.00
N GLU A 17 -0.60 15.36 -11.71
CA GLU A 17 -1.68 16.23 -11.22
C GLU A 17 -2.89 15.37 -10.87
N VAL A 18 -3.52 15.66 -9.73
CA VAL A 18 -4.73 14.97 -9.28
C VAL A 18 -5.85 15.96 -9.06
N ILE A 19 -6.99 15.67 -9.67
CA ILE A 19 -8.22 16.46 -9.54
C ILE A 19 -9.32 15.57 -8.95
N TYR A 20 -10.03 16.09 -7.93
CA TYR A 20 -11.23 15.48 -7.38
C TYR A 20 -12.49 16.16 -7.90
N ASN A 21 -13.54 15.37 -8.12
CA ASN A 21 -14.85 15.85 -8.62
C ASN A 21 -14.73 16.74 -9.90
N HIS A 22 -13.71 16.52 -10.72
CA HIS A 22 -13.40 17.30 -11.94
C HIS A 22 -13.10 18.79 -11.70
N VAL A 23 -13.01 19.25 -10.45
CA VAL A 23 -12.88 20.68 -10.11
C VAL A 23 -11.72 20.95 -9.14
N ILE A 24 -11.51 20.10 -8.13
CA ILE A 24 -10.58 20.38 -7.03
C ILE A 24 -9.20 19.83 -7.37
N LEU A 25 -8.28 20.71 -7.78
CA LEU A 25 -6.89 20.36 -8.03
C LEU A 25 -6.13 20.23 -6.69
N VAL A 26 -5.71 19.00 -6.35
CA VAL A 26 -5.04 18.69 -5.08
C VAL A 26 -3.54 18.47 -5.27
N LEU A 27 -3.11 17.74 -6.30
CA LEU A 27 -1.70 17.58 -6.63
C LEU A 27 -1.35 18.40 -7.88
N LYS A 28 -0.20 19.10 -7.82
CA LYS A 28 0.24 20.04 -8.86
C LYS A 28 1.66 19.66 -9.31
N GLY A 29 1.79 18.59 -10.09
CA GLY A 29 3.07 18.18 -10.66
C GLY A 29 4.00 17.47 -9.68
N VAL A 30 3.47 16.56 -8.84
CA VAL A 30 4.25 15.80 -7.86
C VAL A 30 5.10 14.75 -8.57
N SER A 31 6.40 14.70 -8.20
CA SER A 31 7.34 13.69 -8.68
C SER A 31 8.10 13.06 -7.52
N LEU A 32 8.30 11.74 -7.57
CA LEU A 32 9.13 11.00 -6.65
C LEU A 32 9.62 9.69 -7.29
N LYS A 33 10.76 9.17 -6.81
CA LYS A 33 11.30 7.88 -7.24
C LYS A 33 11.61 7.02 -6.03
N VAL A 34 11.27 5.74 -6.12
CA VAL A 34 11.64 4.74 -5.12
C VAL A 34 12.58 3.74 -5.77
N PRO A 35 13.83 3.64 -5.32
CA PRO A 35 14.75 2.63 -5.83
C PRO A 35 14.35 1.23 -5.33
N ARG A 36 14.70 0.20 -6.08
CA ARG A 36 14.50 -1.20 -5.67
C ARG A 36 15.20 -1.48 -4.34
N GLY A 37 14.49 -2.02 -3.38
CA GLY A 37 15.00 -2.29 -2.02
C GLY A 37 15.23 -1.05 -1.16
N GLY A 38 14.84 0.15 -1.63
CA GLY A 38 14.97 1.40 -0.89
C GLY A 38 13.71 1.77 -0.11
N ILE A 39 13.88 2.76 0.76
CA ILE A 39 12.80 3.39 1.52
C ILE A 39 12.79 4.88 1.18
N VAL A 40 11.63 5.41 0.87
CA VAL A 40 11.43 6.85 0.61
C VAL A 40 10.39 7.40 1.57
N ALA A 41 10.72 8.46 2.29
CA ALA A 41 9.81 9.16 3.19
C ALA A 41 9.13 10.33 2.46
N LEU A 42 7.81 10.34 2.44
CA LEU A 42 7.00 11.44 1.93
C LEU A 42 6.59 12.36 3.09
N LEU A 43 7.25 13.49 3.23
CA LEU A 43 7.06 14.42 4.32
C LEU A 43 6.23 15.63 3.88
N GLY A 44 5.50 16.23 4.83
CA GLY A 44 4.69 17.44 4.59
C GLY A 44 3.62 17.62 5.65
N GLY A 45 3.10 18.81 5.78
CA GLY A 45 2.00 19.16 6.68
C GLY A 45 0.67 18.50 6.32
N ASN A 46 -0.35 18.71 7.15
CA ASN A 46 -1.71 18.26 6.82
C ASN A 46 -2.21 19.03 5.58
N GLY A 47 -2.87 18.30 4.67
CA GLY A 47 -3.31 18.88 3.40
C GLY A 47 -2.23 18.96 2.30
N ALA A 48 -0.97 18.58 2.56
CA ALA A 48 0.10 18.61 1.56
C ALA A 48 -0.02 17.57 0.43
N GLY A 49 -1.09 16.77 0.40
CA GLY A 49 -1.33 15.79 -0.67
C GLY A 49 -0.66 14.42 -0.47
N LYS A 50 -0.06 14.15 0.69
CA LYS A 50 0.62 12.85 0.96
C LYS A 50 -0.30 11.65 0.73
N THR A 51 -1.47 11.65 1.37
CA THR A 51 -2.46 10.57 1.23
C THR A 51 -2.97 10.47 -0.20
N THR A 52 -3.19 11.60 -0.87
CA THR A 52 -3.59 11.64 -2.29
C THR A 52 -2.52 11.03 -3.19
N THR A 53 -1.23 11.31 -2.94
CA THR A 53 -0.12 10.70 -3.68
C THR A 53 -0.09 9.18 -3.50
N LEU A 54 -0.24 8.68 -2.27
CA LEU A 54 -0.30 7.24 -1.99
C LEU A 54 -1.52 6.58 -2.66
N ARG A 55 -2.69 7.23 -2.63
CA ARG A 55 -3.89 6.75 -3.34
C ARG A 55 -3.75 6.76 -4.86
N ALA A 56 -3.00 7.72 -5.42
CA ALA A 56 -2.66 7.71 -6.83
C ALA A 56 -1.82 6.48 -7.20
N ILE A 57 -0.80 6.16 -6.41
CA ILE A 57 0.09 5.01 -6.62
C ILE A 57 -0.67 3.69 -6.51
N SER A 58 -1.65 3.59 -5.61
CA SER A 58 -2.46 2.38 -5.40
C SER A 58 -3.76 2.32 -6.24
N ASN A 59 -3.98 3.30 -7.13
CA ASN A 59 -5.19 3.45 -7.96
C ASN A 59 -6.51 3.51 -7.16
N LEU A 60 -6.47 4.01 -5.92
CA LEU A 60 -7.65 4.17 -5.06
C LEU A 60 -8.35 5.52 -5.23
N LEU A 61 -7.84 6.43 -6.06
CA LEU A 61 -8.44 7.76 -6.28
C LEU A 61 -9.88 7.68 -6.78
N LYS A 62 -10.17 6.74 -7.69
CA LYS A 62 -11.50 6.59 -8.33
C LYS A 62 -12.61 6.33 -7.32
N SER A 63 -12.34 5.64 -6.22
CA SER A 63 -13.33 5.40 -5.16
C SER A 63 -13.79 6.69 -4.47
N GLU A 64 -12.99 7.75 -4.58
CA GLU A 64 -13.27 9.08 -4.02
C GLU A 64 -13.49 10.14 -5.12
N ARG A 65 -13.78 9.72 -6.35
CA ARG A 65 -13.98 10.59 -7.52
C ARG A 65 -12.76 11.45 -7.85
N GLY A 66 -11.55 10.90 -7.64
CA GLY A 66 -10.29 11.52 -8.02
C GLY A 66 -9.68 10.85 -9.25
N ASP A 67 -8.98 11.61 -10.06
CA ASP A 67 -8.27 11.15 -11.25
C ASP A 67 -6.88 11.77 -11.36
N VAL A 68 -5.92 10.98 -11.88
CA VAL A 68 -4.63 11.52 -12.35
C VAL A 68 -4.85 12.12 -13.73
N THR A 69 -4.78 13.44 -13.85
CA THR A 69 -5.08 14.18 -15.07
C THR A 69 -3.84 14.50 -15.91
N LYS A 70 -2.66 14.54 -15.29
CA LYS A 70 -1.37 14.74 -15.96
C LYS A 70 -0.29 13.90 -15.30
N GLY A 71 0.83 13.74 -16.00
CA GLY A 71 1.97 12.98 -15.54
C GLY A 71 1.78 11.49 -15.73
N TYR A 72 2.58 10.70 -15.01
CA TYR A 72 2.50 9.25 -15.07
C TYR A 72 3.02 8.58 -13.79
N ILE A 73 2.64 7.31 -13.63
CA ILE A 73 3.13 6.45 -12.56
C ILE A 73 3.59 5.13 -13.20
N GLU A 74 4.87 4.79 -13.00
CA GLU A 74 5.44 3.52 -13.44
C GLU A 74 5.88 2.68 -12.25
N TYR A 75 5.53 1.40 -12.27
CA TYR A 75 6.00 0.41 -11.31
C TYR A 75 6.68 -0.74 -12.05
N ALA A 76 7.92 -1.04 -11.67
CA ALA A 76 8.76 -2.05 -12.31
C ALA A 76 8.87 -1.88 -13.85
N GLY A 77 8.87 -0.64 -14.35
CA GLY A 77 8.97 -0.29 -15.77
C GLY A 77 7.64 -0.34 -16.54
N GLU A 78 6.52 -0.57 -15.88
CA GLU A 78 5.20 -0.57 -16.50
C GLU A 78 4.30 0.55 -15.98
N ARG A 79 3.53 1.17 -16.87
CA ARG A 79 2.52 2.17 -16.53
C ARG A 79 1.36 1.51 -15.79
N ILE A 80 0.97 2.08 -14.64
CA ILE A 80 -0.02 1.45 -13.75
C ILE A 80 -1.37 2.14 -13.67
N GLU A 81 -1.57 3.30 -14.28
CA GLU A 81 -2.80 4.11 -14.12
C GLU A 81 -4.07 3.41 -14.65
N LYS A 82 -3.92 2.43 -15.53
CA LYS A 82 -5.04 1.65 -16.07
C LYS A 82 -5.32 0.35 -15.34
N LEU A 83 -4.47 -0.02 -14.39
CA LEU A 83 -4.63 -1.24 -13.59
C LEU A 83 -5.69 -1.04 -12.52
N THR A 84 -6.34 -2.14 -12.12
CA THR A 84 -7.20 -2.12 -10.94
C THR A 84 -6.36 -2.18 -9.65
N PRO A 85 -6.88 -1.70 -8.51
CA PRO A 85 -6.21 -1.91 -7.21
C PRO A 85 -5.92 -3.40 -6.93
N TYR A 86 -6.79 -4.29 -7.36
CA TYR A 86 -6.59 -5.75 -7.23
C TYR A 86 -5.37 -6.23 -8.03
N ASP A 87 -5.21 -5.77 -9.28
CA ASP A 87 -4.05 -6.11 -10.11
C ASP A 87 -2.74 -5.61 -9.48
N LEU A 88 -2.77 -4.42 -8.88
CA LEU A 88 -1.62 -3.83 -8.20
C LEU A 88 -1.21 -4.64 -6.97
N VAL A 89 -2.17 -5.10 -6.16
CA VAL A 89 -1.89 -5.99 -5.03
C VAL A 89 -1.26 -7.30 -5.51
N GLY A 90 -1.76 -7.88 -6.59
CA GLY A 90 -1.18 -9.06 -7.24
C GLY A 90 0.27 -8.86 -7.72
N ARG A 91 0.66 -7.62 -8.05
CA ARG A 91 2.02 -7.22 -8.45
C ARG A 91 2.92 -6.81 -7.27
N GLY A 92 2.38 -6.78 -6.04
CA GLY A 92 3.11 -6.46 -4.81
C GLY A 92 3.02 -4.99 -4.37
N VAL A 93 2.15 -4.18 -4.98
CA VAL A 93 1.86 -2.82 -4.50
C VAL A 93 0.73 -2.89 -3.49
N VAL A 94 1.06 -2.70 -2.20
CA VAL A 94 0.09 -2.76 -1.10
C VAL A 94 0.12 -1.43 -0.35
N GLN A 95 -1.06 -0.85 -0.12
CA GLN A 95 -1.20 0.34 0.72
C GLN A 95 -1.74 -0.05 2.09
N VAL A 96 -1.05 0.38 3.15
CA VAL A 96 -1.59 0.37 4.51
C VAL A 96 -2.39 1.66 4.70
N MET A 97 -3.70 1.51 4.91
CA MET A 97 -4.61 2.64 5.08
C MET A 97 -4.51 3.24 6.48
N GLU A 98 -4.75 4.54 6.59
CA GLU A 98 -4.92 5.20 7.88
C GLU A 98 -6.27 4.76 8.49
N GLY A 99 -6.33 4.55 9.83
CA GLY A 99 -7.62 4.34 10.52
C GLY A 99 -7.93 2.91 10.97
N ARG A 100 -6.93 2.05 11.15
CA ARG A 100 -7.13 0.70 11.74
C ARG A 100 -8.23 -0.10 11.04
N HIS A 101 -8.12 -0.29 9.75
CA HIS A 101 -9.12 -0.97 8.91
C HIS A 101 -9.11 -2.50 9.10
N CYS A 102 -9.30 -2.97 10.34
CA CYS A 102 -9.51 -4.39 10.61
C CYS A 102 -11.00 -4.74 10.60
N PHE A 103 -11.32 -5.99 10.27
CA PHE A 103 -12.65 -6.54 10.41
C PHE A 103 -12.87 -6.89 11.89
N ALA A 104 -13.54 -5.99 12.61
CA ALA A 104 -13.66 -6.03 14.07
C ALA A 104 -14.31 -7.32 14.62
N HIS A 105 -15.21 -7.95 13.85
CA HIS A 105 -15.92 -9.17 14.21
C HIS A 105 -15.14 -10.45 13.90
N LEU A 106 -14.07 -10.37 13.10
CA LEU A 106 -13.18 -11.49 12.82
C LEU A 106 -12.07 -11.57 13.89
N SER A 107 -11.52 -12.77 14.08
CA SER A 107 -10.31 -12.96 14.87
C SER A 107 -9.10 -12.30 14.22
N ILE A 108 -8.02 -12.13 14.97
CA ILE A 108 -6.74 -11.62 14.45
C ILE A 108 -6.25 -12.53 13.29
N GLU A 109 -6.28 -13.85 13.47
CA GLU A 109 -5.83 -14.79 12.45
C GLU A 109 -6.68 -14.71 11.18
N GLU A 110 -8.02 -14.62 11.30
CA GLU A 110 -8.90 -14.43 10.15
C GLU A 110 -8.64 -13.11 9.44
N ASN A 111 -8.39 -12.01 10.17
CA ASN A 111 -7.97 -10.74 9.57
C ASN A 111 -6.68 -10.90 8.75
N LEU A 112 -5.66 -11.58 9.28
CA LEU A 112 -4.41 -11.83 8.56
C LEU A 112 -4.64 -12.69 7.31
N LEU A 113 -5.51 -13.70 7.39
CA LEU A 113 -5.86 -14.56 6.26
C LEU A 113 -6.56 -13.80 5.14
N THR A 114 -7.30 -12.72 5.42
CA THR A 114 -7.89 -11.89 4.35
C THR A 114 -6.82 -11.31 3.41
N GLY A 115 -5.62 -11.02 3.94
CA GLY A 115 -4.48 -10.55 3.14
C GLY A 115 -3.96 -11.55 2.10
N ALA A 116 -4.28 -12.84 2.25
CA ALA A 116 -3.91 -13.87 1.30
C ALA A 116 -4.92 -14.01 0.14
N TYR A 117 -6.09 -13.36 0.22
CA TYR A 117 -7.18 -13.53 -0.74
C TYR A 117 -6.79 -13.21 -2.20
N ALA A 118 -6.01 -12.15 -2.39
CA ALA A 118 -5.55 -11.74 -3.72
C ALA A 118 -4.39 -12.60 -4.25
N ARG A 119 -3.79 -13.45 -3.42
CA ARG A 119 -2.67 -14.30 -3.82
C ARG A 119 -3.19 -15.65 -4.27
N LYS A 120 -2.80 -16.09 -5.47
CA LYS A 120 -3.00 -17.47 -5.95
C LYS A 120 -1.99 -18.41 -5.25
N ALA A 121 -1.96 -18.40 -3.92
CA ALA A 121 -0.99 -19.15 -3.12
C ALA A 121 -1.61 -20.46 -2.60
N GLY A 122 -0.83 -21.52 -2.53
CA GLY A 122 -1.21 -22.77 -1.89
C GLY A 122 -1.34 -22.62 -0.37
N ARG A 123 -2.04 -23.55 0.29
CA ARG A 123 -2.20 -23.53 1.76
C ARG A 123 -0.87 -23.48 2.51
N GLY A 124 0.16 -24.16 2.01
CA GLY A 124 1.51 -24.15 2.59
C GLY A 124 2.15 -22.76 2.57
N ASP A 125 1.99 -22.03 1.45
CA ASP A 125 2.56 -20.68 1.31
C ASP A 125 1.87 -19.67 2.24
N VAL A 126 0.55 -19.82 2.45
CA VAL A 126 -0.22 -18.98 3.38
C VAL A 126 0.23 -19.25 4.82
N SER A 127 0.43 -20.53 5.20
CA SER A 127 0.93 -20.88 6.53
C SER A 127 2.32 -20.29 6.77
N ALA A 128 3.24 -20.43 5.83
CA ALA A 128 4.58 -19.85 5.94
C ALA A 128 4.55 -18.31 6.03
N ALA A 129 3.62 -17.67 5.33
CA ALA A 129 3.43 -16.23 5.42
C ALA A 129 2.91 -15.81 6.80
N LEU A 130 1.95 -16.55 7.39
CA LEU A 130 1.47 -16.32 8.75
C LEU A 130 2.59 -16.49 9.77
N ASP A 131 3.40 -17.54 9.67
CA ASP A 131 4.53 -17.75 10.57
C ASP A 131 5.52 -16.57 10.52
N LYS A 132 5.75 -16.04 9.32
CA LYS A 132 6.59 -14.85 9.14
C LYS A 132 5.98 -13.61 9.80
N VAL A 133 4.67 -13.38 9.67
CA VAL A 133 3.97 -12.28 10.35
C VAL A 133 4.07 -12.45 11.87
N TYR A 134 3.88 -13.64 12.38
CA TYR A 134 3.99 -13.92 13.81
C TYR A 134 5.42 -13.80 14.35
N ALA A 135 6.43 -14.01 13.49
CA ALA A 135 7.82 -13.74 13.86
C ALA A 135 8.08 -12.24 14.04
N TYR A 136 7.49 -11.39 13.17
CA TYR A 136 7.58 -9.92 13.30
C TYR A 136 6.71 -9.38 14.44
N PHE A 137 5.54 -9.98 14.68
CA PHE A 137 4.56 -9.54 15.67
C PHE A 137 4.13 -10.68 16.60
N PRO A 138 5.01 -11.12 17.54
CA PRO A 138 4.74 -12.27 18.41
C PRO A 138 3.45 -12.13 19.24
N ARG A 139 3.08 -10.89 19.56
CA ARG A 139 1.86 -10.60 20.32
C ARG A 139 0.58 -10.97 19.55
N LEU A 140 0.57 -10.86 18.25
CA LEU A 140 -0.56 -11.30 17.43
C LEU A 140 -0.73 -12.82 17.47
N LYS A 141 0.40 -13.57 17.55
CA LYS A 141 0.36 -15.03 17.67
C LYS A 141 -0.32 -15.47 18.97
N THR A 142 0.02 -14.85 20.10
CA THR A 142 -0.55 -15.21 21.42
C THR A 142 -2.04 -14.89 21.50
N ARG A 143 -2.52 -13.94 20.72
CA ARG A 143 -3.92 -13.49 20.70
C ARG A 143 -4.65 -13.82 19.41
N ARG A 144 -4.13 -14.73 18.60
CA ARG A 144 -4.64 -15.02 17.25
C ARG A 144 -6.15 -15.33 17.19
N ALA A 145 -6.69 -15.98 18.22
CA ALA A 145 -8.11 -16.33 18.32
C ALA A 145 -8.99 -15.20 18.92
N SER A 146 -8.38 -14.09 19.40
CA SER A 146 -9.16 -12.97 19.92
C SER A 146 -9.80 -12.20 18.77
N GLN A 147 -11.03 -11.70 18.97
CA GLN A 147 -11.66 -10.80 18.01
C GLN A 147 -10.87 -9.49 17.92
N ALA A 148 -10.62 -9.02 16.69
CA ALA A 148 -9.81 -7.84 16.45
C ALA A 148 -10.42 -6.56 17.05
N GLY A 149 -11.74 -6.44 17.09
CA GLY A 149 -12.43 -5.30 17.67
C GLY A 149 -12.19 -5.10 19.17
N TYR A 150 -11.80 -6.16 19.89
CA TYR A 150 -11.50 -6.11 21.33
C TYR A 150 -9.99 -6.03 21.63
N THR A 151 -9.18 -5.79 20.64
CA THR A 151 -7.72 -5.62 20.83
C THR A 151 -7.36 -4.15 21.01
N SER A 152 -6.16 -3.90 21.55
CA SER A 152 -5.68 -2.53 21.71
C SER A 152 -5.47 -1.84 20.34
N GLY A 153 -5.51 -0.50 20.32
CA GLY A 153 -5.29 0.24 19.09
C GLY A 153 -3.93 -0.05 18.44
N GLY A 154 -2.89 -0.32 19.23
CA GLY A 154 -1.59 -0.74 18.71
C GLY A 154 -1.62 -2.14 18.07
N GLU A 155 -2.37 -3.09 18.64
CA GLU A 155 -2.55 -4.43 18.07
C GLU A 155 -3.36 -4.39 16.77
N GLN A 156 -4.34 -3.48 16.66
CA GLN A 156 -5.11 -3.28 15.42
C GLN A 156 -4.27 -2.65 14.30
N GLN A 157 -3.22 -1.91 14.66
CA GLN A 157 -2.32 -1.28 13.70
C GLN A 157 -1.16 -2.21 13.25
N MET A 158 -0.85 -3.26 14.00
CA MET A 158 0.09 -4.31 13.61
C MET A 158 -0.43 -5.14 12.44
#